data_e8f5b0b7aef8a1649702167d23f82b92
#
_entry.id   e8f5b0b7aef8a1649702167d23f82b92
#
_cell.length_a   1.000
_cell.length_b   1.000
_cell.length_c   1.000
_cell.angle_alpha   90.00
_cell.angle_beta   90.00
_cell.angle_gamma   90.00
#
_symmetry.space_group_name_H-M   'P 1'
#
loop_
_entity.id
_entity.type
_entity.pdbx_description
1 polymer ?
#
loop_
_entity_poly.entity_id
_entity_poly.type
_entity_poly.pdbx_seq_one_letter_code
_entity_poly.pdbx_strand_id
1 'polypeptide(L)'
;TVTIDEHQLHGKKLHILQNKSVEGKIADVTDCPVDEKMLKIFEPQIAEVDKYVSKQIGTFKNTIYSRDSYFGSSAFNDFILNLELQITHADIAFNAPLQFNSSIQAGPIRVSDMFKLYKYENQLYVMRLTGKEIRRHLEMSYDLWVNTMKSPDDHLLLLDQQTQGDQQ
;
A
#
# COMPACT_ATOMS: atom_id res chain seq x y z
N THR A 1 -6.32 -27.50 -7.33
CA THR A 1 -5.80 -28.23 -8.51
C THR A 1 -6.93 -28.29 -9.54
N VAL A 2 -6.73 -27.66 -10.68
CA VAL A 2 -7.67 -27.74 -11.79
C VAL A 2 -7.18 -28.85 -12.71
N THR A 3 -7.94 -29.92 -12.83
CA THR A 3 -7.64 -30.99 -13.80
C THR A 3 -8.43 -30.71 -15.05
N ILE A 4 -7.76 -30.44 -16.16
CA ILE A 4 -8.35 -30.30 -17.47
C ILE A 4 -8.19 -31.64 -18.17
N ASP A 5 -9.29 -32.28 -18.57
CA ASP A 5 -9.28 -33.53 -19.31
C ASP A 5 -9.08 -33.20 -20.80
N GLU A 6 -7.89 -33.51 -21.34
CA GLU A 6 -7.49 -33.20 -22.73
C GLU A 6 -8.25 -33.96 -23.81
N HIS A 7 -9.06 -34.95 -23.46
CA HIS A 7 -9.76 -35.79 -24.43
C HIS A 7 -10.99 -35.13 -25.07
N GLN A 8 -11.37 -33.90 -24.73
CA GLN A 8 -12.54 -33.21 -25.28
C GLN A 8 -12.24 -32.07 -26.27
N LEU A 9 -11.01 -31.89 -26.72
CA LEU A 9 -10.63 -30.81 -27.64
C LEU A 9 -10.82 -31.08 -29.13
N HIS A 10 -11.50 -32.17 -29.53
CA HIS A 10 -11.74 -32.51 -30.91
C HIS A 10 -13.21 -32.35 -31.30
N GLY A 11 -13.68 -31.10 -31.41
CA GLY A 11 -14.99 -30.80 -31.98
C GLY A 11 -15.26 -29.31 -32.05
N LYS A 12 -15.83 -28.82 -33.12
CA LYS A 12 -16.14 -27.41 -33.44
C LYS A 12 -17.16 -26.71 -32.52
N LYS A 13 -17.36 -27.15 -31.28
CA LYS A 13 -18.18 -26.47 -30.27
C LYS A 13 -17.37 -26.33 -29.00
N LEU A 14 -17.17 -25.11 -28.59
CA LEU A 14 -16.63 -24.79 -27.25
C LEU A 14 -17.65 -25.31 -26.24
N HIS A 15 -17.41 -26.46 -25.63
CA HIS A 15 -18.17 -26.90 -24.48
C HIS A 15 -17.56 -26.21 -23.26
N ILE A 16 -18.31 -25.31 -22.62
CA ILE A 16 -17.96 -24.76 -21.31
C ILE A 16 -17.96 -25.93 -20.34
N LEU A 17 -16.78 -26.34 -19.88
CA LEU A 17 -16.64 -27.29 -18.79
C LEU A 17 -17.21 -26.67 -17.52
N GLN A 18 -18.37 -27.11 -17.11
CA GLN A 18 -18.90 -26.75 -15.79
C GLN A 18 -18.13 -27.55 -14.74
N ASN A 19 -17.18 -26.90 -14.07
CA ASN A 19 -16.58 -27.46 -12.87
C ASN A 19 -17.67 -27.56 -11.79
N LYS A 20 -17.92 -28.76 -11.32
CA LYS A 20 -18.96 -29.02 -10.29
C LYS A 20 -18.50 -28.61 -8.89
N SER A 21 -17.22 -28.51 -8.64
CA SER A 21 -16.67 -27.97 -7.38
C SER A 21 -15.25 -27.42 -7.58
N VAL A 22 -14.94 -26.33 -6.92
CA VAL A 22 -13.60 -25.78 -6.78
C VAL A 22 -13.34 -25.67 -5.29
N GLU A 23 -12.34 -26.41 -4.79
CA GLU A 23 -11.90 -26.32 -3.41
C GLU A 23 -10.59 -25.57 -3.34
N GLY A 24 -10.57 -24.49 -2.55
CA GLY A 24 -9.38 -23.75 -2.17
C GLY A 24 -9.00 -24.06 -0.72
N LYS A 25 -7.73 -24.33 -0.47
CA LYS A 25 -7.19 -24.50 0.89
C LYS A 25 -6.07 -23.49 1.12
N ILE A 26 -6.20 -22.71 2.18
CA ILE A 26 -5.12 -21.88 2.70
C ILE A 26 -4.37 -22.72 3.74
N ALA A 27 -3.07 -22.86 3.58
CA ALA A 27 -2.20 -23.49 4.57
C ALA A 27 -1.38 -22.40 5.28
N ASP A 28 -1.53 -22.31 6.59
CA ASP A 28 -0.65 -21.49 7.41
C ASP A 28 0.73 -22.15 7.48
N VAL A 29 1.77 -21.38 7.17
CA VAL A 29 3.17 -21.83 7.16
C VAL A 29 4.01 -21.14 8.23
N THR A 30 3.40 -20.37 9.11
CA THR A 30 4.08 -19.58 10.15
C THR A 30 4.95 -20.44 11.05
N ASP A 31 4.48 -21.63 11.40
CA ASP A 31 5.18 -22.57 12.26
C ASP A 31 6.00 -23.63 11.51
N CYS A 32 6.07 -23.51 10.18
CA CYS A 32 6.88 -24.45 9.39
C CYS A 32 8.39 -24.17 9.60
N PRO A 33 9.21 -25.20 9.74
CA PRO A 33 10.66 -25.01 9.81
C PRO A 33 11.19 -24.44 8.48
N VAL A 34 12.19 -23.59 8.58
CA VAL A 34 12.86 -23.02 7.40
C VAL A 34 13.59 -24.13 6.63
N ASP A 35 13.46 -24.14 5.30
CA ASP A 35 14.23 -25.03 4.43
C ASP A 35 15.70 -24.55 4.39
N GLU A 36 16.57 -25.28 5.08
CA GLU A 36 18.00 -24.95 5.17
C GLU A 36 18.71 -24.96 3.81
N LYS A 37 18.30 -25.81 2.88
CA LYS A 37 18.89 -25.86 1.53
C LYS A 37 18.55 -24.60 0.75
N MET A 38 17.30 -24.19 0.81
CA MET A 38 16.84 -22.96 0.18
C MET A 38 17.54 -21.75 0.80
N LEU A 39 17.63 -21.70 2.13
CA LEU A 39 18.32 -20.63 2.84
C LEU A 39 19.79 -20.49 2.38
N LYS A 40 20.54 -21.61 2.28
CA LYS A 40 21.92 -21.59 1.80
C LYS A 40 22.09 -21.09 0.37
N ILE A 41 21.11 -21.40 -0.51
CA ILE A 41 21.14 -20.94 -1.91
C ILE A 41 20.99 -19.41 -1.97
N PHE A 42 20.11 -18.84 -1.13
CA PHE A 42 19.81 -17.41 -1.14
C PHE A 42 20.60 -16.58 -0.13
N GLU A 43 21.42 -17.20 0.71
CA GLU A 43 22.22 -16.51 1.75
C GLU A 43 23.03 -15.32 1.20
N PRO A 44 23.73 -15.43 0.03
CA PRO A 44 24.47 -14.29 -0.51
C PRO A 44 23.56 -13.12 -0.89
N GLN A 45 22.40 -13.39 -1.49
CA GLN A 45 21.43 -12.37 -1.90
C GLN A 45 20.76 -11.72 -0.68
N ILE A 46 20.43 -12.52 0.34
CA ILE A 46 19.88 -12.03 1.61
C ILE A 46 20.90 -11.10 2.28
N ALA A 47 22.17 -11.50 2.36
CA ALA A 47 23.21 -10.67 2.95
C ALA A 47 23.42 -9.34 2.20
N GLU A 48 23.33 -9.34 0.87
CA GLU A 48 23.41 -8.13 0.06
C GLU A 48 22.22 -7.21 0.30
N VAL A 49 21.00 -7.75 0.32
CA VAL A 49 19.78 -7.00 0.63
C VAL A 49 19.85 -6.41 2.04
N ASP A 50 20.22 -7.21 3.03
CA ASP A 50 20.34 -6.77 4.42
C ASP A 50 21.35 -5.63 4.57
N LYS A 51 22.50 -5.72 3.91
CA LYS A 51 23.50 -4.65 3.86
C LYS A 51 22.93 -3.35 3.27
N TYR A 52 22.12 -3.46 2.22
CA TYR A 52 21.50 -2.30 1.59
C TYR A 52 20.41 -1.68 2.47
N VAL A 53 19.45 -2.49 2.93
CA VAL A 53 18.28 -2.00 3.66
C VAL A 53 18.62 -1.53 5.08
N SER A 54 19.72 -2.04 5.68
CA SER A 54 20.20 -1.61 6.99
C SER A 54 20.94 -0.28 6.99
N LYS A 55 21.28 0.26 5.80
CA LYS A 55 22.01 1.52 5.67
C LYS A 55 21.22 2.67 6.31
N GLN A 56 21.87 3.37 7.24
CA GLN A 56 21.30 4.58 7.82
C GLN A 56 21.34 5.74 6.79
N ILE A 57 20.20 6.41 6.61
CA ILE A 57 20.01 7.53 5.66
C ILE A 57 19.67 8.85 6.35
N GLY A 58 19.32 8.81 7.63
CA GLY A 58 18.98 10.01 8.39
C GLY A 58 18.66 9.71 9.85
N THR A 59 18.03 10.69 10.51
CA THR A 59 17.58 10.56 11.90
C THR A 59 16.31 11.37 12.10
N PHE A 60 15.28 10.79 12.70
CA PHE A 60 14.11 11.51 13.17
C PHE A 60 14.24 11.87 14.64
N LYS A 61 13.88 13.11 14.99
CA LYS A 61 13.83 13.55 16.40
C LYS A 61 12.64 12.97 17.14
N ASN A 62 11.52 12.77 16.44
CA ASN A 62 10.26 12.29 17.01
C ASN A 62 9.74 11.09 16.17
N THR A 63 9.02 10.20 16.83
CA THR A 63 8.24 9.18 16.12
C THR A 63 7.11 9.83 15.31
N ILE A 64 6.93 9.39 14.08
CA ILE A 64 5.85 9.83 13.20
C ILE A 64 4.89 8.67 12.92
N TYR A 65 3.59 8.97 12.85
CA TYR A 65 2.53 7.97 12.71
C TYR A 65 1.68 8.26 11.49
N SER A 66 1.43 7.25 10.67
CA SER A 66 0.57 7.38 9.48
C SER A 66 -0.89 7.68 9.83
N ARG A 67 -1.39 7.14 10.94
CA ARG A 67 -2.77 7.35 11.42
C ARG A 67 -3.12 8.83 11.61
N ASP A 68 -2.15 9.65 11.97
CA ASP A 68 -2.38 11.09 12.20
C ASP A 68 -2.80 11.80 10.91
N SER A 69 -2.39 11.29 9.74
CA SER A 69 -2.72 11.83 8.43
C SER A 69 -4.20 11.73 8.06
N TYR A 70 -4.95 10.85 8.73
CA TYR A 70 -6.39 10.68 8.48
C TYR A 70 -7.23 11.76 9.18
N PHE A 71 -6.64 12.48 10.12
CA PHE A 71 -7.33 13.48 10.93
C PHE A 71 -6.83 14.90 10.68
N GLY A 72 -5.91 15.07 9.74
CA GLY A 72 -5.38 16.37 9.37
C GLY A 72 -3.90 16.34 8.98
N SER A 73 -3.25 17.49 9.06
CA SER A 73 -1.82 17.63 8.81
C SER A 73 -1.01 16.76 9.79
N SER A 74 -0.06 16.01 9.26
CA SER A 74 0.77 15.12 10.06
C SER A 74 2.21 15.10 9.59
N ALA A 75 3.15 14.93 10.51
CA ALA A 75 4.57 14.83 10.18
C ALA A 75 4.87 13.66 9.22
N PHE A 76 4.06 12.59 9.24
CA PHE A 76 4.22 11.45 8.34
C PHE A 76 3.94 11.83 6.89
N ASN A 77 2.78 12.42 6.63
CA ASN A 77 2.38 12.79 5.27
C ASN A 77 3.13 14.02 4.78
N ASP A 78 3.34 15.00 5.67
CA ASP A 78 4.09 16.21 5.34
C ASP A 78 5.53 15.91 4.92
N PHE A 79 6.15 14.87 5.49
CA PHE A 79 7.48 14.43 5.07
C PHE A 79 7.50 14.00 3.60
N ILE A 80 6.52 13.21 3.17
CA ILE A 80 6.39 12.74 1.77
C ILE A 80 6.09 13.92 0.85
N LEU A 81 5.08 14.74 1.19
CA LEU A 81 4.66 15.89 0.38
C LEU A 81 5.80 16.92 0.22
N ASN A 82 6.54 17.22 1.28
CA ASN A 82 7.67 18.13 1.20
C ASN A 82 8.81 17.56 0.34
N LEU A 83 9.05 16.25 0.38
CA LEU A 83 10.03 15.59 -0.47
C LEU A 83 9.61 15.69 -1.95
N GLU A 84 8.35 15.43 -2.27
CA GLU A 84 7.80 15.57 -3.62
C GLU A 84 7.95 17.01 -4.15
N LEU A 85 7.59 18.02 -3.33
CA LEU A 85 7.75 19.43 -3.68
C LEU A 85 9.22 19.80 -3.89
N GLN A 86 10.12 19.30 -3.05
CA GLN A 86 11.55 19.57 -3.17
C GLN A 86 12.16 18.98 -4.44
N ILE A 87 11.73 17.79 -4.84
CA ILE A 87 12.23 17.11 -6.05
C ILE A 87 11.66 17.74 -7.32
N THR A 88 10.38 18.08 -7.31
CA THR A 88 9.65 18.52 -8.51
C THR A 88 9.63 20.02 -8.71
N HIS A 89 9.84 20.80 -7.65
CA HIS A 89 9.62 22.24 -7.62
C HIS A 89 8.19 22.65 -8.04
N ALA A 90 7.23 21.77 -7.82
CA ALA A 90 5.82 22.04 -8.08
C ALA A 90 5.22 22.93 -6.98
N ASP A 91 4.11 23.59 -7.29
CA ASP A 91 3.41 24.48 -6.34
C ASP A 91 2.59 23.69 -5.32
N ILE A 92 2.14 22.49 -5.69
CA ILE A 92 1.25 21.62 -4.90
C ILE A 92 1.69 20.17 -5.08
N ALA A 93 1.65 19.40 -3.99
CA ALA A 93 1.81 17.95 -4.03
C ALA A 93 0.57 17.25 -3.48
N PHE A 94 0.28 16.06 -4.02
CA PHE A 94 -0.82 15.21 -3.55
C PHE A 94 -0.29 13.83 -3.21
N ASN A 95 -0.54 13.39 -2.00
CA ASN A 95 -0.24 12.05 -1.55
C ASN A 95 -1.32 11.59 -0.56
N ALA A 96 -1.49 10.29 -0.40
CA ALA A 96 -2.38 9.70 0.59
C ALA A 96 -1.60 8.70 1.45
N PRO A 97 -1.90 8.59 2.75
CA PRO A 97 -1.30 7.57 3.59
C PRO A 97 -1.77 6.19 3.12
N LEU A 98 -0.82 5.30 2.80
CA LEU A 98 -1.11 3.97 2.25
C LEU A 98 -1.43 2.94 3.32
N GLN A 99 -1.08 3.20 4.58
CA GLN A 99 -1.27 2.29 5.70
C GLN A 99 -1.76 3.07 6.92
N PHE A 100 -2.80 2.55 7.58
CA PHE A 100 -3.36 3.20 8.77
C PHE A 100 -2.43 3.12 9.99
N ASN A 101 -1.82 1.97 10.24
CA ASN A 101 -1.04 1.69 11.44
C ASN A 101 0.48 1.60 11.18
N SER A 102 1.02 2.42 10.30
CA SER A 102 2.46 2.51 10.10
C SER A 102 3.08 3.59 10.97
N SER A 103 4.31 3.35 11.44
CA SER A 103 5.07 4.35 12.18
C SER A 103 6.57 4.22 11.89
N ILE A 104 7.26 5.35 11.96
CA ILE A 104 8.73 5.39 11.97
C ILE A 104 9.16 5.98 13.31
N GLN A 105 9.93 5.19 14.04
CA GLN A 105 10.38 5.55 15.37
C GLN A 105 11.41 6.69 15.35
N ALA A 106 11.45 7.48 16.43
CA ALA A 106 12.53 8.42 16.66
C ALA A 106 13.88 7.68 16.70
N GLY A 107 14.93 8.31 16.19
CA GLY A 107 16.26 7.73 16.11
C GLY A 107 16.75 7.54 14.67
N PRO A 108 17.73 6.65 14.45
CA PRO A 108 18.29 6.41 13.14
C PRO A 108 17.24 5.87 12.16
N ILE A 109 17.17 6.48 10.97
CA ILE A 109 16.31 6.02 9.87
C ILE A 109 17.16 5.20 8.92
N ARG A 110 16.65 4.05 8.51
CA ARG A 110 17.29 3.14 7.55
C ARG A 110 16.51 3.08 6.25
N VAL A 111 17.14 2.57 5.22
CA VAL A 111 16.46 2.33 3.92
C VAL A 111 15.20 1.47 4.12
N SER A 112 15.26 0.46 5.00
CA SER A 112 14.09 -0.38 5.34
C SER A 112 12.88 0.40 5.87
N ASP A 113 13.10 1.54 6.53
CA ASP A 113 12.00 2.36 7.05
C ASP A 113 11.24 3.09 5.94
N MET A 114 11.86 3.28 4.78
CA MET A 114 11.20 3.93 3.63
C MET A 114 10.04 3.09 3.09
N PHE A 115 10.12 1.77 3.19
CA PHE A 115 9.02 0.88 2.81
C PHE A 115 7.79 1.00 3.72
N LYS A 116 7.94 1.58 4.92
CA LYS A 116 6.83 1.92 5.80
C LYS A 116 6.14 3.22 5.39
N LEU A 117 6.89 4.15 4.75
CA LEU A 117 6.34 5.38 4.19
C LEU A 117 5.62 5.11 2.88
N TYR A 118 6.34 4.45 1.95
CA TYR A 118 5.85 4.19 0.62
C TYR A 118 6.45 2.88 0.08
N LYS A 119 5.62 1.85 -0.03
CA LYS A 119 6.09 0.49 -0.41
C LYS A 119 5.96 0.16 -1.90
N TYR A 120 5.29 1.01 -2.66
CA TYR A 120 5.04 0.75 -4.08
C TYR A 120 6.05 1.46 -4.95
N GLU A 121 6.46 0.80 -6.02
CA GLU A 121 7.30 1.37 -7.06
C GLU A 121 6.42 2.15 -8.04
N ASN A 122 6.29 3.46 -7.82
CA ASN A 122 5.50 4.35 -8.65
C ASN A 122 6.38 5.47 -9.21
N GLN A 123 5.93 6.05 -10.32
CA GLN A 123 6.56 7.23 -10.90
C GLN A 123 5.90 8.50 -10.37
N LEU A 124 6.72 9.51 -10.08
CA LEU A 124 6.25 10.83 -9.73
C LEU A 124 5.93 11.63 -10.99
N TYR A 125 4.69 12.10 -11.09
CA TYR A 125 4.23 12.90 -12.23
C TYR A 125 4.02 14.35 -11.84
N VAL A 126 4.46 15.26 -12.70
CA VAL A 126 4.17 16.70 -12.59
C VAL A 126 3.20 17.08 -13.71
N MET A 127 2.06 17.65 -13.33
CA MET A 127 1.01 18.06 -14.26
C MET A 127 0.69 19.54 -14.09
N ARG A 128 0.32 20.19 -15.19
CA ARG A 128 -0.21 21.55 -15.15
C ARG A 128 -1.73 21.47 -15.05
N LEU A 129 -2.28 21.91 -13.93
CA LEU A 129 -3.72 21.91 -13.65
C LEU A 129 -4.22 23.33 -13.39
N THR A 130 -5.46 23.57 -13.73
CA THR A 130 -6.19 24.79 -13.31
C THR A 130 -6.74 24.64 -11.89
N GLY A 131 -6.96 25.73 -11.20
CA GLY A 131 -7.60 25.70 -9.88
C GLY A 131 -8.97 25.01 -9.87
N LYS A 132 -9.71 25.05 -11.00
CA LYS A 132 -10.98 24.32 -11.14
C LYS A 132 -10.79 22.80 -11.16
N GLU A 133 -9.75 22.31 -11.83
CA GLU A 133 -9.43 20.88 -11.89
C GLU A 133 -8.95 20.38 -10.53
N ILE A 134 -8.10 21.15 -9.86
CA ILE A 134 -7.64 20.85 -8.48
C ILE A 134 -8.83 20.75 -7.54
N ARG A 135 -9.73 21.74 -7.58
CA ARG A 135 -10.95 21.72 -6.75
C ARG A 135 -11.82 20.49 -7.02
N ARG A 136 -12.03 20.14 -8.29
CA ARG A 136 -12.82 18.94 -8.65
C ARG A 136 -12.18 17.65 -8.13
N HIS A 137 -10.86 17.56 -8.18
CA HIS A 137 -10.12 16.41 -7.64
C HIS A 137 -10.32 16.29 -6.13
N LEU A 138 -10.20 17.42 -5.41
CA LEU A 138 -10.39 17.44 -3.96
C LEU A 138 -11.84 17.09 -3.58
N GLU A 139 -12.84 17.68 -4.25
CA GLU A 139 -14.27 17.38 -4.00
C GLU A 139 -14.56 15.88 -4.22
N MET A 140 -14.06 15.30 -5.33
CA MET A 140 -14.22 13.87 -5.60
C MET A 140 -13.54 13.01 -4.52
N SER A 141 -12.37 13.40 -4.04
CA SER A 141 -11.66 12.69 -2.99
C SER A 141 -12.43 12.76 -1.67
N TYR A 142 -12.94 13.95 -1.30
CA TYR A 142 -13.71 14.10 -0.07
C TYR A 142 -15.05 13.36 -0.10
N ASP A 143 -15.73 13.29 -1.24
CA ASP A 143 -16.97 12.52 -1.40
C ASP A 143 -16.80 11.03 -1.06
N LEU A 144 -15.59 10.51 -1.17
CA LEU A 144 -15.27 9.12 -0.81
C LEU A 144 -15.01 8.92 0.71
N TRP A 145 -14.64 9.99 1.42
CA TRP A 145 -14.16 9.89 2.80
C TRP A 145 -15.00 10.64 3.82
N VAL A 146 -15.65 11.73 3.42
CA VAL A 146 -16.38 12.61 4.33
C VAL A 146 -17.86 12.30 4.28
N ASN A 147 -18.45 12.03 5.45
CA ASN A 147 -19.89 11.78 5.58
C ASN A 147 -20.68 13.09 5.46
N THR A 148 -21.82 13.03 4.76
CA THR A 148 -22.85 14.06 4.86
C THR A 148 -23.63 13.84 6.13
N MET A 149 -23.22 14.52 7.20
CA MET A 149 -23.85 14.36 8.52
C MET A 149 -25.30 14.79 8.50
N LYS A 150 -26.18 13.91 8.96
CA LYS A 150 -27.63 14.15 9.12
C LYS A 150 -28.02 14.38 10.58
N SER A 151 -27.14 13.97 11.51
CA SER A 151 -27.28 14.07 12.95
C SER A 151 -25.94 14.51 13.57
N PRO A 152 -25.97 15.22 14.72
CA PRO A 152 -24.73 15.54 15.46
C PRO A 152 -23.97 14.29 15.95
N ASP A 153 -24.64 13.14 16.02
CA ASP A 153 -24.06 11.87 16.45
C ASP A 153 -23.46 11.06 15.31
N ASP A 154 -23.63 11.51 14.06
CA ASP A 154 -23.08 10.84 12.90
C ASP A 154 -21.54 10.93 12.87
N HIS A 155 -20.89 9.89 12.40
CA HIS A 155 -19.45 9.90 12.25
C HIS A 155 -19.02 10.79 11.09
N LEU A 156 -18.01 11.63 11.30
CA LEU A 156 -17.52 12.56 10.28
C LEU A 156 -16.97 11.86 9.03
N LEU A 157 -16.37 10.70 9.22
CA LEU A 157 -15.79 9.91 8.12
C LEU A 157 -16.72 8.77 7.73
N LEU A 158 -16.78 8.49 6.42
CA LEU A 158 -17.39 7.29 5.88
C LEU A 158 -16.48 6.10 6.19
N LEU A 159 -16.82 5.36 7.23
CA LEU A 159 -16.16 4.09 7.57
C LEU A 159 -16.93 2.96 6.89
N ASP A 160 -16.66 2.72 5.61
CA ASP A 160 -17.23 1.57 4.91
C ASP A 160 -16.49 0.30 5.34
N GLN A 161 -17.23 -0.62 5.98
CA GLN A 161 -16.67 -1.90 6.42
C GLN A 161 -16.21 -2.79 5.25
N GLN A 162 -16.70 -2.54 4.03
CA GLN A 162 -16.26 -3.29 2.84
C GLN A 162 -14.87 -2.87 2.35
N THR A 163 -14.49 -1.62 2.52
CA THR A 163 -13.13 -1.15 2.13
C THR A 163 -12.04 -1.55 3.13
N GLN A 164 -12.39 -1.97 4.34
CA GLN A 164 -11.42 -2.46 5.32
C GLN A 164 -10.93 -3.89 5.03
N GLY A 165 -11.68 -4.69 4.28
CA GLY A 165 -11.31 -6.07 3.94
C GLY A 165 -10.20 -6.20 2.90
N ASP A 166 -10.04 -5.20 2.04
CA ASP A 166 -9.07 -5.24 0.93
C ASP A 166 -7.70 -4.60 1.27
N GLN A 167 -7.53 -4.13 2.50
CA GLN A 167 -6.29 -3.46 2.96
C GLN A 167 -5.54 -4.20 4.07
N GLN A 168 -5.87 -5.49 4.30
CA GLN A 168 -5.09 -6.36 5.20
C GLN A 168 -4.04 -7.17 4.46
#